data_7d13d2241460a63f0728dfce41a38b1f
#
_entry.id   7d13d2241460a63f0728dfce41a38b1f
#
_cell.length_a   1.000
_cell.length_b   1.000
_cell.length_c   1.000
_cell.angle_alpha   90.00
_cell.angle_beta   90.00
_cell.angle_gamma   90.00
#
_symmetry.space_group_name_H-M   'P 1'
#
loop_
_entity.id
_entity.type
_entity.pdbx_description
1 polymer ?
#
loop_
_entity_poly.entity_id
_entity_poly.type
_entity_poly.pdbx_seq_one_letter_code
_entity_poly.pdbx_strand_id
1 'polypeptide(L)'
;MSWAIWITGPPGSGKSSVARAAAALLRSRGEPVTVLELDAIRKKITPAPQYTDAERDLVYRALGYMAATLVEAGVPVIVDATAHRRAWRDAARAAIPRFAEVQLLCPLDVCRERERTRPRGHAPAGIYARAGRPGATVPGVDVPYEPALAADLTIDTTVDDVAIAGAKVAALAGRLAALGACASSAS
;
A
#
# COMPACT_ATOMS: atom_id res chain seq x y z
N MET A 1 -2.52 2.39 21.44
CA MET A 1 -2.85 1.61 20.21
C MET A 1 -2.10 2.20 19.04
N SER A 2 -1.57 1.38 18.16
CA SER A 2 -0.84 1.79 16.97
C SER A 2 -1.78 2.05 15.77
N TRP A 3 -1.23 2.26 14.59
CA TRP A 3 -1.97 2.62 13.38
C TRP A 3 -1.47 1.85 12.16
N ALA A 4 -2.31 1.76 11.12
CA ALA A 4 -1.89 1.31 9.81
C ALA A 4 -2.26 2.32 8.72
N ILE A 5 -1.37 2.50 7.74
CA ILE A 5 -1.60 3.25 6.52
C ILE A 5 -1.47 2.31 5.33
N TRP A 6 -2.53 2.18 4.54
CA TRP A 6 -2.52 1.40 3.31
C TRP A 6 -2.30 2.31 2.11
N ILE A 7 -1.18 2.15 1.41
CA ILE A 7 -0.90 2.89 0.18
C ILE A 7 -1.34 2.03 -1.00
N THR A 8 -2.35 2.50 -1.73
CA THR A 8 -2.93 1.85 -2.91
C THR A 8 -2.70 2.66 -4.18
N GLY A 9 -2.80 2.02 -5.32
CA GLY A 9 -2.63 2.60 -6.65
C GLY A 9 -2.22 1.55 -7.68
N PRO A 10 -2.30 1.81 -8.98
CA PRO A 10 -1.92 0.85 -10.01
C PRO A 10 -0.43 0.46 -9.94
N PRO A 11 -0.02 -0.65 -10.56
CA PRO A 11 1.40 -0.97 -10.73
C PRO A 11 2.15 0.20 -11.37
N GLY A 12 3.36 0.53 -10.90
CA GLY A 12 4.13 1.67 -11.42
C GLY A 12 3.72 3.05 -10.89
N SER A 13 2.68 3.18 -10.06
CA SER A 13 2.26 4.48 -9.49
C SER A 13 3.21 5.06 -8.43
N GLY A 14 4.24 4.32 -8.00
CA GLY A 14 5.22 4.82 -7.04
C GLY A 14 5.00 4.40 -5.58
N LYS A 15 4.04 3.52 -5.29
CA LYS A 15 3.70 3.07 -3.92
C LYS A 15 4.92 2.71 -3.07
N SER A 16 5.77 1.82 -3.56
CA SER A 16 6.94 1.34 -2.81
C SER A 16 7.96 2.44 -2.53
N SER A 17 8.12 3.40 -3.45
CA SER A 17 9.00 4.56 -3.26
C SER A 17 8.44 5.49 -2.19
N VAL A 18 7.14 5.79 -2.24
CA VAL A 18 6.44 6.63 -1.26
C VAL A 18 6.44 5.96 0.13
N ALA A 19 6.15 4.66 0.20
CA ALA A 19 6.15 3.90 1.45
C ALA A 19 7.53 3.92 2.12
N ARG A 20 8.61 3.69 1.34
CA ARG A 20 9.99 3.73 1.85
C ARG A 20 10.40 5.14 2.28
N ALA A 21 10.05 6.17 1.53
CA ALA A 21 10.35 7.56 1.88
C ALA A 21 9.64 7.98 3.18
N ALA A 22 8.36 7.65 3.32
CA ALA A 22 7.59 7.90 4.55
C ALA A 22 8.20 7.16 5.75
N ALA A 23 8.52 5.87 5.57
CA ALA A 23 9.13 5.07 6.63
C ALA A 23 10.52 5.59 7.04
N ALA A 24 11.34 6.01 6.08
CA ALA A 24 12.65 6.61 6.37
C ALA A 24 12.50 7.89 7.18
N LEU A 25 11.57 8.76 6.80
CA LEU A 25 11.30 10.01 7.51
C LEU A 25 10.76 9.78 8.92
N LEU A 26 9.84 8.84 9.13
CA LEU A 26 9.33 8.47 10.46
C LEU A 26 10.46 7.94 11.35
N ARG A 27 11.28 7.02 10.83
CA ARG A 27 12.42 6.44 11.56
C ARG A 27 13.47 7.49 11.94
N SER A 28 13.74 8.48 11.08
CA SER A 28 14.67 9.57 11.39
C SER A 28 14.17 10.47 12.53
N ARG A 29 12.86 10.43 12.83
CA ARG A 29 12.24 11.12 13.97
C ARG A 29 12.15 10.26 15.23
N GLY A 30 12.72 9.04 15.21
CA GLY A 30 12.61 8.08 16.31
C GLY A 30 11.28 7.34 16.37
N GLU A 31 10.47 7.40 15.31
CA GLU A 31 9.17 6.74 15.20
C GLU A 31 9.34 5.40 14.46
N PRO A 32 9.42 4.24 15.15
CA PRO A 32 9.58 2.95 14.48
C PRO A 32 8.32 2.63 13.67
N VAL A 33 8.51 2.15 12.44
CA VAL A 33 7.42 1.72 11.57
C VAL A 33 7.84 0.50 10.75
N THR A 34 6.92 -0.45 10.60
CA THR A 34 7.10 -1.62 9.72
C THR A 34 6.44 -1.37 8.37
N VAL A 35 7.14 -1.70 7.29
CA VAL A 35 6.57 -1.68 5.94
C VAL A 35 6.25 -3.11 5.52
N LEU A 36 4.97 -3.38 5.24
CA LEU A 36 4.50 -4.62 4.63
C LEU A 36 4.44 -4.43 3.12
N GLU A 37 5.51 -4.82 2.44
CA GLU A 37 5.62 -4.76 0.98
C GLU A 37 5.07 -6.06 0.37
N LEU A 38 3.90 -6.00 -0.28
CA LEU A 38 3.18 -7.18 -0.79
C LEU A 38 4.04 -8.03 -1.71
N ASP A 39 4.80 -7.42 -2.61
CA ASP A 39 5.61 -8.16 -3.58
C ASP A 39 6.76 -8.93 -2.89
N ALA A 40 7.32 -8.40 -1.80
CA ALA A 40 8.29 -9.12 -0.97
C ALA A 40 7.65 -10.28 -0.20
N ILE A 41 6.45 -10.06 0.35
CA ILE A 41 5.67 -11.06 1.07
C ILE A 41 5.26 -12.20 0.12
N ARG A 42 4.77 -11.88 -1.09
CA ARG A 42 4.41 -12.90 -2.10
C ARG A 42 5.55 -13.87 -2.42
N LYS A 43 6.77 -13.38 -2.50
CA LYS A 43 7.94 -14.26 -2.73
C LYS A 43 8.11 -15.34 -1.65
N LYS A 44 7.53 -15.13 -0.46
CA LYS A 44 7.59 -16.08 0.66
C LYS A 44 6.35 -16.96 0.75
N ILE A 45 5.15 -16.37 0.61
CA ILE A 45 3.88 -17.09 0.82
C ILE A 45 3.32 -17.70 -0.46
N THR A 46 3.61 -17.13 -1.63
CA THR A 46 3.21 -17.63 -2.96
C THR A 46 4.40 -17.57 -3.92
N PRO A 47 5.45 -18.38 -3.74
CA PRO A 47 6.69 -18.30 -4.54
C PRO A 47 6.47 -18.60 -6.03
N ALA A 48 5.42 -19.34 -6.39
CA ALA A 48 4.98 -19.60 -7.76
C ALA A 48 3.56 -19.04 -7.97
N PRO A 49 3.40 -17.70 -8.04
CA PRO A 49 2.09 -17.07 -8.01
C PRO A 49 1.31 -17.33 -9.32
N GLN A 50 0.06 -17.73 -9.19
CA GLN A 50 -0.87 -17.94 -10.32
C GLN A 50 -1.76 -16.70 -10.55
N TYR A 51 -1.84 -15.79 -9.58
CA TYR A 51 -2.66 -14.55 -9.63
C TYR A 51 -4.16 -14.81 -9.87
N THR A 52 -4.66 -16.00 -9.54
CA THR A 52 -6.10 -16.29 -9.56
C THR A 52 -6.83 -15.44 -8.51
N ASP A 53 -8.14 -15.27 -8.67
CA ASP A 53 -8.96 -14.53 -7.71
C ASP A 53 -8.87 -15.14 -6.30
N ALA A 54 -8.93 -16.46 -6.20
CA ALA A 54 -8.81 -17.18 -4.92
C ALA A 54 -7.44 -16.96 -4.25
N GLU A 55 -6.34 -17.03 -5.03
CA GLU A 55 -5.00 -16.72 -4.50
C GLU A 55 -4.91 -15.26 -4.04
N ARG A 56 -5.45 -14.33 -4.81
CA ARG A 56 -5.47 -12.91 -4.45
C ARG A 56 -6.26 -12.68 -3.16
N ASP A 57 -7.46 -13.27 -3.05
CA ASP A 57 -8.28 -13.14 -1.83
C ASP A 57 -7.54 -13.67 -0.60
N LEU A 58 -6.87 -14.81 -0.72
CA LEU A 58 -6.06 -15.36 0.37
C LEU A 58 -4.90 -14.43 0.76
N VAL A 59 -4.14 -13.96 -0.23
CA VAL A 59 -2.97 -13.11 -0.02
C VAL A 59 -3.35 -11.77 0.59
N TYR A 60 -4.41 -11.12 0.12
CA TYR A 60 -4.84 -9.83 0.67
C TYR A 60 -5.47 -9.96 2.07
N ARG A 61 -6.19 -11.06 2.34
CA ARG A 61 -6.65 -11.37 3.71
C ARG A 61 -5.48 -11.60 4.66
N ALA A 62 -4.47 -12.37 4.24
CA ALA A 62 -3.27 -12.59 5.04
C ALA A 62 -2.52 -11.27 5.30
N LEU A 63 -2.41 -10.40 4.29
CA LEU A 63 -1.78 -9.09 4.44
C LEU A 63 -2.52 -8.19 5.45
N GLY A 64 -3.86 -8.13 5.35
CA GLY A 64 -4.70 -7.40 6.30
C GLY A 64 -4.57 -7.94 7.73
N TYR A 65 -4.57 -9.28 7.89
CA TYR A 65 -4.36 -9.93 9.18
C TYR A 65 -2.97 -9.61 9.77
N MET A 66 -1.90 -9.69 8.97
CA MET A 66 -0.55 -9.30 9.42
C MET A 66 -0.50 -7.84 9.88
N ALA A 67 -1.14 -6.93 9.15
CA ALA A 67 -1.19 -5.53 9.53
C ALA A 67 -1.95 -5.32 10.85
N ALA A 68 -3.11 -5.97 11.03
CA ALA A 68 -3.90 -5.89 12.25
C ALA A 68 -3.12 -6.43 13.46
N THR A 69 -2.51 -7.61 13.34
CA THR A 69 -1.70 -8.23 14.40
C THR A 69 -0.54 -7.34 14.86
N LEU A 70 0.16 -6.70 13.90
CA LEU A 70 1.25 -5.77 14.22
C LEU A 70 0.73 -4.52 14.95
N VAL A 71 -0.40 -3.97 14.50
CA VAL A 71 -1.03 -2.80 15.14
C VAL A 71 -1.49 -3.14 16.55
N GLU A 72 -2.09 -4.31 16.79
CA GLU A 72 -2.46 -4.81 18.11
C GLU A 72 -1.25 -4.96 19.02
N ALA A 73 -0.12 -5.43 18.49
CA ALA A 73 1.17 -5.51 19.19
C ALA A 73 1.84 -4.13 19.41
N GLY A 74 1.19 -3.03 19.05
CA GLY A 74 1.73 -1.68 19.25
C GLY A 74 2.68 -1.20 18.14
N VAL A 75 2.83 -1.93 17.05
CA VAL A 75 3.75 -1.60 15.95
C VAL A 75 3.01 -0.84 14.85
N PRO A 76 3.45 0.39 14.50
CA PRO A 76 2.90 1.13 13.36
C PRO A 76 3.23 0.44 12.02
N VAL A 77 2.30 0.46 11.08
CA VAL A 77 2.43 -0.27 9.81
C VAL A 77 2.12 0.63 8.62
N ILE A 78 2.97 0.55 7.59
CA ILE A 78 2.66 1.02 6.25
C ILE A 78 2.51 -0.21 5.35
N VAL A 79 1.36 -0.36 4.71
CA VAL A 79 1.08 -1.43 3.74
C VAL A 79 1.28 -0.89 2.33
N ASP A 80 2.22 -1.46 1.59
CA ASP A 80 2.47 -1.20 0.16
C ASP A 80 1.83 -2.31 -0.67
N ALA A 81 0.63 -2.06 -1.17
CA ALA A 81 -0.10 -3.05 -1.95
C ALA A 81 -1.16 -2.43 -2.86
N THR A 82 -1.21 -2.86 -4.12
CA THR A 82 -2.20 -2.37 -5.11
C THR A 82 -3.63 -2.56 -4.63
N ALA A 83 -3.99 -3.76 -4.13
CA ALA A 83 -5.33 -4.12 -3.68
C ALA A 83 -6.42 -3.54 -4.61
N HIS A 84 -6.42 -4.00 -5.87
CA HIS A 84 -7.29 -3.44 -6.91
C HIS A 84 -8.78 -3.60 -6.63
N ARG A 85 -9.19 -4.57 -5.82
CA ARG A 85 -10.55 -4.65 -5.26
C ARG A 85 -10.61 -3.86 -3.95
N ARG A 86 -11.54 -2.93 -3.86
CA ARG A 86 -11.74 -2.10 -2.66
C ARG A 86 -12.07 -2.94 -1.43
N ALA A 87 -12.83 -4.02 -1.60
CA ALA A 87 -13.26 -4.89 -0.52
C ALA A 87 -12.09 -5.38 0.38
N TRP A 88 -10.89 -5.59 -0.17
CA TRP A 88 -9.74 -5.99 0.63
C TRP A 88 -9.25 -4.86 1.55
N ARG A 89 -9.31 -3.62 1.08
CA ARG A 89 -8.92 -2.43 1.85
C ARG A 89 -9.98 -2.09 2.89
N ASP A 90 -11.27 -2.25 2.53
CA ASP A 90 -12.39 -2.09 3.45
C ASP A 90 -12.34 -3.12 4.58
N ALA A 91 -11.99 -4.37 4.29
CA ALA A 91 -11.81 -5.41 5.31
C ALA A 91 -10.65 -5.06 6.28
N ALA A 92 -9.54 -4.53 5.79
CA ALA A 92 -8.44 -4.07 6.64
C ALA A 92 -8.86 -2.86 7.49
N ARG A 93 -9.60 -1.90 6.92
CA ARG A 93 -10.18 -0.76 7.65
C ARG A 93 -11.11 -1.19 8.76
N ALA A 94 -11.94 -2.20 8.53
CA ALA A 94 -12.86 -2.73 9.54
C ALA A 94 -12.13 -3.44 10.70
N ALA A 95 -10.97 -4.05 10.42
CA ALA A 95 -10.18 -4.78 11.40
C ALA A 95 -9.21 -3.91 12.21
N ILE A 96 -8.85 -2.73 11.70
CA ILE A 96 -7.81 -1.87 12.30
C ILE A 96 -8.42 -0.54 12.74
N PRO A 97 -8.56 -0.28 14.06
CA PRO A 97 -9.26 0.92 14.56
C PRO A 97 -8.66 2.26 14.09
N ARG A 98 -7.33 2.32 13.89
CA ARG A 98 -6.63 3.50 13.37
C ARG A 98 -6.05 3.18 12.00
N PHE A 99 -6.91 3.11 11.04
CA PHE A 99 -6.57 2.84 9.65
C PHE A 99 -6.72 4.09 8.80
N ALA A 100 -5.78 4.31 7.89
CA ALA A 100 -5.93 5.29 6.82
C ALA A 100 -5.58 4.69 5.46
N GLU A 101 -6.29 5.12 4.43
CA GLU A 101 -6.06 4.75 3.04
C GLU A 101 -5.45 5.92 2.27
N VAL A 102 -4.29 5.71 1.69
CA VAL A 102 -3.62 6.67 0.80
C VAL A 102 -3.73 6.18 -0.62
N GLN A 103 -4.44 6.95 -1.46
CA GLN A 103 -4.57 6.63 -2.87
C GLN A 103 -3.55 7.41 -3.70
N LEU A 104 -2.73 6.71 -4.46
CA LEU A 104 -1.86 7.32 -5.45
C LEU A 104 -2.57 7.44 -6.79
N LEU A 105 -2.63 8.65 -7.31
CA LEU A 105 -3.05 8.95 -8.68
C LEU A 105 -1.82 8.96 -9.57
N CYS A 106 -1.91 8.27 -10.70
CA CYS A 106 -0.88 8.25 -11.73
C CYS A 106 -1.52 7.80 -13.04
N PRO A 107 -1.43 8.55 -14.12
CA PRO A 107 -1.89 8.12 -15.44
C PRO A 107 -1.25 6.80 -15.85
N LEU A 108 -2.01 5.97 -16.56
CA LEU A 108 -1.58 4.61 -16.87
C LEU A 108 -0.35 4.57 -17.79
N ASP A 109 -0.23 5.50 -18.72
CA ASP A 109 0.94 5.66 -19.60
C ASP A 109 2.21 5.98 -18.79
N VAL A 110 2.12 6.87 -17.80
CA VAL A 110 3.21 7.19 -16.88
C VAL A 110 3.57 5.96 -16.01
N CYS A 111 2.56 5.22 -15.53
CA CYS A 111 2.77 3.97 -14.78
C CYS A 111 3.52 2.93 -15.62
N ARG A 112 3.16 2.77 -16.89
CA ARG A 112 3.80 1.85 -17.84
C ARG A 112 5.27 2.21 -18.08
N GLU A 113 5.55 3.50 -18.31
CA GLU A 113 6.91 3.97 -18.53
C GLU A 113 7.77 3.80 -17.29
N ARG A 114 7.26 4.15 -16.12
CA ARG A 114 7.96 3.93 -14.83
C ARG A 114 8.22 2.45 -14.56
N GLU A 115 7.27 1.56 -14.88
CA GLU A 115 7.45 0.12 -14.73
C GLU A 115 8.51 -0.43 -15.66
N ARG A 116 8.57 0.07 -16.90
CA ARG A 116 9.55 -0.34 -17.91
C ARG A 116 10.99 0.06 -17.54
N THR A 117 11.17 1.23 -16.93
CA THR A 117 12.48 1.83 -16.65
C THR A 117 12.99 1.59 -15.22
N ARG A 118 12.12 1.11 -14.31
CA ARG A 118 12.49 0.94 -12.91
C ARG A 118 13.61 -0.09 -12.70
N PRO A 119 14.49 0.13 -11.70
CA PRO A 119 15.44 -0.89 -11.26
C PRO A 119 14.74 -2.17 -10.79
N ARG A 120 15.43 -3.30 -10.89
CA ARG A 120 14.93 -4.57 -10.34
C ARG A 120 14.72 -4.46 -8.84
N GLY A 121 13.56 -4.92 -8.35
CA GLY A 121 13.17 -4.93 -6.94
C GLY A 121 12.35 -6.17 -6.60
N HIS A 122 11.46 -6.06 -5.62
CA HIS A 122 10.58 -7.16 -5.25
C HIS A 122 9.44 -7.35 -6.26
N ALA A 123 8.93 -6.26 -6.84
CA ALA A 123 7.86 -6.32 -7.82
C ALA A 123 8.24 -7.10 -9.08
N PRO A 124 7.32 -7.89 -9.66
CA PRO A 124 7.55 -8.59 -10.91
C PRO A 124 7.95 -7.63 -12.03
N ALA A 125 8.89 -8.05 -12.88
CA ALA A 125 9.25 -7.27 -14.07
C ALA A 125 8.25 -7.53 -15.21
N GLY A 126 8.05 -6.54 -16.08
CA GLY A 126 7.23 -6.67 -17.28
C GLY A 126 5.75 -6.91 -16.97
N ILE A 127 5.22 -6.27 -15.93
CA ILE A 127 3.80 -6.41 -15.57
C ILE A 127 2.94 -5.99 -16.75
N TYR A 128 3.17 -4.82 -17.30
CA TYR A 128 2.40 -4.30 -18.44
C TYR A 128 2.73 -4.99 -19.76
N ALA A 129 3.91 -5.56 -19.92
CA ALA A 129 4.26 -6.35 -21.10
C ALA A 129 3.45 -7.67 -21.21
N ARG A 130 2.84 -8.09 -20.12
CA ARG A 130 1.96 -9.28 -20.07
C ARG A 130 0.49 -8.92 -20.24
N ALA A 131 0.11 -7.64 -20.12
CA ALA A 131 -1.27 -7.20 -20.28
C ALA A 131 -1.83 -7.55 -21.66
N GLY A 132 -3.12 -7.90 -21.73
CA GLY A 132 -3.81 -8.32 -22.94
C GLY A 132 -3.50 -9.74 -23.40
N ARG A 133 -2.62 -10.49 -22.72
CA ARG A 133 -2.36 -11.90 -23.05
C ARG A 133 -3.42 -12.82 -22.40
N PRO A 134 -3.69 -14.00 -22.95
CA PRO A 134 -4.57 -14.97 -22.33
C PRO A 134 -4.18 -15.23 -20.86
N GLY A 135 -5.14 -15.07 -19.93
CA GLY A 135 -4.92 -15.23 -18.50
C GLY A 135 -4.23 -14.07 -17.79
N ALA A 136 -3.93 -12.97 -18.47
CA ALA A 136 -3.40 -11.77 -17.82
C ALA A 136 -4.46 -11.13 -16.91
N THR A 137 -4.02 -10.61 -15.76
CA THR A 137 -4.89 -10.00 -14.75
C THR A 137 -4.23 -8.73 -14.18
N VAL A 138 -3.69 -7.89 -15.05
CA VAL A 138 -3.00 -6.64 -14.66
C VAL A 138 -4.03 -5.62 -14.19
N PRO A 139 -3.95 -5.15 -12.93
CA PRO A 139 -4.89 -4.16 -12.40
C PRO A 139 -4.86 -2.84 -13.18
N GLY A 140 -6.03 -2.35 -13.55
CA GLY A 140 -6.21 -1.13 -14.35
C GLY A 140 -6.08 -1.34 -15.86
N VAL A 141 -5.82 -2.59 -16.32
CA VAL A 141 -5.78 -2.96 -17.75
C VAL A 141 -6.65 -4.18 -18.01
N ASP A 142 -6.28 -5.35 -17.48
CA ASP A 142 -7.02 -6.60 -17.71
C ASP A 142 -8.16 -6.78 -16.71
N VAL A 143 -7.97 -6.26 -15.49
CA VAL A 143 -8.98 -6.25 -14.43
C VAL A 143 -9.18 -4.83 -13.91
N PRO A 144 -10.40 -4.44 -13.50
CA PRO A 144 -10.67 -3.12 -12.95
C PRO A 144 -9.78 -2.82 -11.74
N TYR A 145 -9.32 -1.58 -11.62
CA TYR A 145 -8.81 -1.02 -10.39
C TYR A 145 -9.92 -0.17 -9.76
N GLU A 146 -10.39 -0.57 -8.60
CA GLU A 146 -11.44 0.13 -7.84
C GLU A 146 -10.80 1.21 -6.97
N PRO A 147 -10.96 2.51 -7.31
CA PRO A 147 -10.43 3.58 -6.48
C PRO A 147 -11.10 3.62 -5.10
N ALA A 148 -10.46 4.28 -4.14
CA ALA A 148 -11.05 4.58 -2.85
C ALA A 148 -12.30 5.45 -3.03
N LEU A 149 -13.37 5.18 -2.26
CA LEU A 149 -14.54 6.07 -2.23
C LEU A 149 -14.25 7.33 -1.42
N ALA A 150 -13.48 7.19 -0.35
CA ALA A 150 -13.10 8.27 0.56
C ALA A 150 -11.68 7.98 1.09
N ALA A 151 -10.67 8.26 0.27
CA ALA A 151 -9.28 8.16 0.71
C ALA A 151 -8.99 9.20 1.79
N ASP A 152 -8.27 8.81 2.84
CA ASP A 152 -7.83 9.73 3.89
C ASP A 152 -6.76 10.71 3.36
N LEU A 153 -6.07 10.32 2.29
CA LEU A 153 -5.12 11.15 1.55
C LEU A 153 -5.06 10.69 0.09
N THR A 154 -5.10 11.64 -0.83
CA THR A 154 -4.86 11.41 -2.26
C THR A 154 -3.59 12.15 -2.68
N ILE A 155 -2.70 11.47 -3.38
CA ILE A 155 -1.42 12.02 -3.86
C ILE A 155 -1.31 11.80 -5.37
N ASP A 156 -1.14 12.87 -6.11
CA ASP A 156 -0.79 12.80 -7.54
C ASP A 156 0.74 12.70 -7.67
N THR A 157 1.22 11.54 -8.06
CA THR A 157 2.65 11.26 -8.16
C THR A 157 3.29 11.81 -9.45
N THR A 158 2.53 12.49 -10.30
CA THR A 158 3.08 13.27 -11.42
C THR A 158 3.41 14.70 -11.01
N VAL A 159 2.82 15.17 -9.93
CA VAL A 159 3.01 16.50 -9.33
C VAL A 159 3.93 16.44 -8.12
N ASP A 160 3.63 15.55 -7.20
CA ASP A 160 4.42 15.36 -5.98
C ASP A 160 5.60 14.41 -6.25
N ASP A 161 6.80 14.85 -6.00
CA ASP A 161 7.96 13.96 -5.98
C ASP A 161 7.90 12.97 -4.80
N VAL A 162 8.83 12.02 -4.78
CA VAL A 162 8.84 10.95 -3.76
C VAL A 162 9.04 11.50 -2.35
N ALA A 163 9.83 12.59 -2.19
CA ALA A 163 10.09 13.19 -0.87
C ALA A 163 8.86 13.91 -0.34
N ILE A 164 8.19 14.70 -1.19
CA ILE A 164 6.94 15.40 -0.87
C ILE A 164 5.84 14.39 -0.54
N ALA A 165 5.65 13.38 -1.39
CA ALA A 165 4.66 12.33 -1.19
C ALA A 165 4.92 11.56 0.13
N GLY A 166 6.18 11.21 0.41
CA GLY A 166 6.58 10.56 1.66
C GLY A 166 6.31 11.43 2.89
N ALA A 167 6.59 12.74 2.79
CA ALA A 167 6.32 13.69 3.87
C ALA A 167 4.80 13.83 4.16
N LYS A 168 3.96 13.85 3.12
CA LYS A 168 2.49 13.86 3.27
C LYS A 168 1.98 12.62 4.01
N VAL A 169 2.51 11.42 3.67
CA VAL A 169 2.18 10.17 4.37
C VAL A 169 2.67 10.19 5.81
N ALA A 170 3.88 10.66 6.08
CA ALA A 170 4.40 10.79 7.45
C ALA A 170 3.58 11.78 8.29
N ALA A 171 3.11 12.88 7.71
CA ALA A 171 2.20 13.80 8.39
C ALA A 171 0.84 13.15 8.72
N LEU A 172 0.30 12.31 7.82
CA LEU A 172 -0.91 11.52 8.10
C LEU A 172 -0.67 10.55 9.26
N ALA A 173 0.49 9.88 9.31
CA ALA A 173 0.88 9.00 10.41
C ALA A 173 0.88 9.74 11.76
N GLY A 174 1.43 10.95 11.82
CA GLY A 174 1.41 11.79 13.02
C GLY A 174 -0.01 12.11 13.50
N ARG A 175 -0.95 12.40 12.58
CA ARG A 175 -2.36 12.60 12.94
C ARG A 175 -3.00 11.34 13.52
N LEU A 176 -2.74 10.17 12.94
CA LEU A 176 -3.26 8.89 13.47
C LEU A 176 -2.68 8.56 14.85
N ALA A 177 -1.42 8.88 15.09
CA ALA A 177 -0.77 8.70 16.39
C ALA A 177 -1.42 9.60 17.46
N ALA A 178 -1.66 10.88 17.14
CA ALA A 178 -2.25 11.86 18.05
C ALA A 178 -3.68 11.48 18.51
N LEU A 179 -4.51 10.91 17.62
CA LEU A 179 -5.84 10.40 17.96
C LEU A 179 -5.83 9.39 19.10
N GLY A 180 -4.70 8.79 19.41
CA GLY A 180 -4.55 7.80 20.47
C GLY A 180 -4.03 8.35 21.78
N ALA A 181 -3.37 9.46 21.76
CA ALA A 181 -2.92 10.11 22.99
C ALA A 181 -4.11 10.72 23.75
N CYS A 182 -5.09 11.28 23.03
CA CYS A 182 -6.31 11.82 23.63
C CYS A 182 -7.22 10.77 24.28
N ALA A 183 -7.26 9.54 23.76
CA ALA A 183 -8.12 8.48 24.31
C ALA A 183 -7.58 7.86 25.60
N SER A 184 -6.26 7.91 25.83
CA SER A 184 -5.61 7.35 27.04
C SER A 184 -5.52 8.34 28.20
N SER A 185 -5.80 9.64 27.98
CA SER A 185 -5.84 10.64 29.05
C SER A 185 -7.24 10.85 29.66
N ALA A 186 -8.25 10.13 29.18
CA ALA A 186 -9.64 10.22 29.62
C ALA A 186 -10.11 8.99 30.42
N SER A 187 -9.19 8.07 30.76
CA SER A 187 -9.42 6.90 31.61
C SER A 187 -8.64 7.02 32.91
#